data_c4384e15887160f7b47318b88d35f8d5
#
_entry.id   c4384e15887160f7b47318b88d35f8d5
#
_cell.length_a   1.000
_cell.length_b   1.000
_cell.length_c   1.000
_cell.angle_alpha   90.00
_cell.angle_beta   90.00
_cell.angle_gamma   90.00
#
_symmetry.space_group_name_H-M   'P 1'
#
loop_
_entity.id
_entity.type
_entity.pdbx_description
1 polymer ?
#
loop_
_entity_poly.entity_id
_entity_poly.type
_entity_poly.pdbx_seq_one_letter_code
_entity_poly.pdbx_strand_id
1 'polypeptide(L)' 'MLPFKLWVDADALPKILREVILRASDRYQLEVTFVANQNVGITPSIRINSIQVMSGADAADKEIIERMKEHDIVMTQ' A
#
# COMPACT_ATOMS: atom_id res chain seq x y z
N MET A 1 8.79 -14.85 -5.32
CA MET A 1 8.55 -13.41 -5.15
C MET A 1 8.21 -12.78 -6.50
N LEU A 2 7.19 -11.95 -6.54
CA LEU A 2 6.82 -11.26 -7.77
C LEU A 2 7.80 -10.12 -8.05
N PRO A 3 8.03 -9.78 -9.34
CA PRO A 3 9.02 -8.75 -9.71
C PRO A 3 8.55 -7.32 -9.51
N PHE A 4 7.37 -7.10 -8.92
CA PHE A 4 6.83 -5.77 -8.70
C PHE A 4 6.29 -5.65 -7.27
N LYS A 5 6.08 -4.41 -6.84
CA LYS A 5 5.46 -4.10 -5.55
C LYS A 5 4.07 -3.52 -5.80
N LEU A 6 3.17 -3.75 -4.86
CA LEU A 6 1.86 -3.13 -4.88
C LEU A 6 1.86 -1.94 -3.92
N TRP A 7 1.52 -0.77 -4.42
CA TRP A 7 1.38 0.44 -3.63
C TRP A 7 -0.11 0.73 -3.45
N VAL A 8 -0.54 0.91 -2.21
CA VAL A 8 -1.95 1.06 -1.89
C VAL A 8 -2.20 2.40 -1.22
N ASP A 9 -3.09 3.21 -1.79
CA ASP A 9 -3.59 4.41 -1.14
C ASP A 9 -4.64 3.99 -0.12
N ALA A 10 -4.21 3.79 1.12
CA ALA A 10 -5.05 3.19 2.15
C ALA A 10 -6.15 4.13 2.66
N ASP A 11 -6.01 5.44 2.44
CA ASP A 11 -7.06 6.39 2.82
C ASP A 11 -8.28 6.25 1.92
N ALA A 12 -8.09 5.86 0.67
CA ALA A 12 -9.17 5.71 -0.30
C ALA A 12 -9.75 4.30 -0.33
N LEU A 13 -9.12 3.34 0.34
CA LEU A 13 -9.47 1.93 0.22
C LEU A 13 -10.38 1.47 1.35
N PRO A 14 -11.53 0.80 1.04
CA PRO A 14 -12.37 0.21 2.08
C PRO A 14 -11.62 -0.87 2.88
N LYS A 15 -11.96 -0.99 4.16
CA LYS A 15 -11.31 -1.94 5.07
C LYS A 15 -11.37 -3.39 4.58
N ILE A 16 -12.48 -3.77 3.97
CA ILE A 16 -12.66 -5.15 3.50
C ILE A 16 -11.66 -5.52 2.41
N LEU A 17 -11.32 -4.55 1.55
CA LEU A 17 -10.33 -4.78 0.50
C LEU A 17 -8.92 -4.88 1.08
N ARG A 18 -8.67 -4.25 2.21
CA ARG A 18 -7.40 -4.34 2.91
C ARG A 18 -7.08 -5.79 3.29
N GLU A 19 -8.08 -6.51 3.81
CA GLU A 19 -7.92 -7.92 4.17
C GLU A 19 -7.65 -8.79 2.93
N VAL A 20 -8.34 -8.51 1.82
CA VAL A 20 -8.12 -9.23 0.57
C VAL A 20 -6.68 -9.05 0.09
N ILE A 21 -6.16 -7.83 0.18
CA ILE A 21 -4.79 -7.52 -0.21
C ILE A 21 -3.78 -8.25 0.68
N LEU A 22 -4.02 -8.28 1.99
CA LEU A 22 -3.14 -8.97 2.92
C LEU A 22 -3.10 -10.47 2.63
N ARG A 23 -4.23 -11.08 2.32
CA ARG A 23 -4.30 -12.49 1.93
C ARG A 23 -3.55 -12.73 0.62
N ALA A 24 -3.72 -11.86 -0.36
CA ALA A 24 -3.03 -11.98 -1.63
C ALA A 24 -1.52 -11.84 -1.46
N SER A 25 -1.08 -10.92 -0.62
CA SER A 25 0.33 -10.75 -0.29
C SER A 25 0.93 -12.04 0.25
N ASP A 26 0.24 -12.68 1.18
CA ASP A 26 0.70 -13.92 1.77
C ASP A 26 0.71 -15.07 0.74
N ARG A 27 -0.36 -15.19 -0.01
CA ARG A 27 -0.53 -16.29 -0.98
C ARG A 27 0.45 -16.22 -2.13
N TYR A 28 0.70 -15.03 -2.66
CA TYR A 28 1.52 -14.85 -3.86
C TYR A 28 2.89 -14.27 -3.55
N GLN A 29 3.24 -14.09 -2.28
CA GLN A 29 4.49 -13.49 -1.84
C GLN A 29 4.70 -12.11 -2.45
N LEU A 30 3.62 -11.33 -2.47
CA LEU A 30 3.59 -9.99 -3.05
C LEU A 30 3.99 -8.96 -1.98
N GLU A 31 4.94 -8.09 -2.31
CA GLU A 31 5.28 -6.97 -1.44
C GLU A 31 4.22 -5.89 -1.57
N VAL A 32 3.69 -5.44 -0.43
CA VAL A 32 2.65 -4.41 -0.40
C VAL A 32 3.08 -3.28 0.53
N THR A 33 2.93 -2.06 0.06
CA THR A 33 3.16 -0.86 0.87
C THR A 33 1.87 -0.06 0.92
N PHE A 34 1.34 0.11 2.13
CA PHE A 34 0.17 0.95 2.36
C PHE A 34 0.65 2.35 2.70
N VAL A 35 0.07 3.34 2.03
CA VAL A 35 0.40 4.75 2.26
C VAL A 35 -0.88 5.47 2.66
N ALA A 36 -0.86 6.21 3.77
CA ALA A 36 -2.04 6.87 4.29
C ALA A 36 -1.68 8.10 5.12
N ASN A 37 -2.65 8.97 5.31
CA ASN A 37 -2.51 10.13 6.21
C ASN A 37 -2.59 9.72 7.68
N GLN A 38 -3.25 8.62 7.97
CA GLN A 38 -3.47 8.13 9.33
C GLN A 38 -2.85 6.75 9.49
N ASN A 39 -2.69 6.36 10.75
CA ASN A 39 -2.26 5.00 11.04
C ASN A 39 -3.37 4.03 10.62
N VAL A 40 -3.04 3.10 9.75
CA VAL A 40 -4.00 2.14 9.21
C VAL A 40 -4.14 0.88 10.07
N GLY A 41 -3.39 0.77 11.14
CA GLY A 41 -3.50 -0.36 12.06
C GLY A 41 -3.04 -1.69 11.48
N ILE A 42 -2.18 -1.66 10.48
CA ILE A 42 -1.65 -2.87 9.85
C ILE A 42 -0.34 -3.26 10.51
N THR A 43 -0.23 -4.53 10.90
CA THR A 43 1.00 -5.05 11.49
C THR A 43 2.04 -5.27 10.38
N PRO A 44 3.20 -4.61 10.46
CA PRO A 44 4.25 -4.81 9.47
C PRO A 44 4.77 -6.24 9.47
N SER A 45 5.16 -6.73 8.32
CA SER A 45 5.78 -8.03 8.18
C SER A 45 6.86 -7.96 7.11
N ILE A 46 7.44 -9.11 6.77
CA ILE A 46 8.52 -9.15 5.81
C ILE A 46 8.11 -8.62 4.43
N ARG A 47 6.82 -8.73 4.08
CA ARG A 47 6.30 -8.26 2.79
C ARG A 47 5.32 -7.10 2.92
N ILE A 48 4.96 -6.71 4.13
CA ILE A 48 3.96 -5.67 4.36
C ILE A 48 4.60 -4.47 5.03
N ASN A 49 4.49 -3.32 4.38
CA ASN A 49 4.97 -2.06 4.93
C ASN A 49 3.84 -1.05 4.98
N SER A 50 3.98 -0.09 5.88
CA SER A 50 3.01 0.99 6.04
C SER A 50 3.78 2.30 6.18
N ILE A 51 3.39 3.30 5.39
CA ILE A 51 3.99 4.63 5.43
C ILE A 51 2.90 5.62 5.78
N GLN A 52 3.12 6.38 6.85
CA GLN A 52 2.22 7.47 7.20
C GLN A 52 2.78 8.77 6.64
N VAL A 53 1.97 9.49 5.87
CA VAL A 53 2.38 10.76 5.25
C VAL A 53 1.71 11.93 5.94
N MET A 54 2.21 13.13 5.68
CA MET A 54 1.62 14.35 6.21
C MET A 54 0.20 14.53 5.66
N SER A 55 -0.66 15.16 6.44
CA SER A 55 -2.04 15.40 6.02
C SER A 55 -2.10 16.28 4.77
N GLY A 56 -3.09 15.99 3.94
CA GLY A 56 -3.31 16.66 2.67
C GLY A 56 -4.09 15.75 1.76
N ALA A 57 -4.98 16.29 0.94
CA ALA A 57 -5.91 15.50 0.14
C ALA A 57 -5.19 14.49 -0.77
N ASP A 58 -4.03 14.87 -1.30
CA ASP A 58 -3.30 14.05 -2.27
C ASP A 58 -1.96 13.55 -1.75
N ALA A 59 -1.74 13.60 -0.44
CA ALA A 59 -0.44 13.29 0.13
C ALA A 59 -0.03 11.83 -0.13
N ALA A 60 -0.97 10.88 0.02
CA ALA A 60 -0.69 9.46 -0.23
C ALA A 60 -0.35 9.22 -1.70
N ASP A 61 -1.15 9.78 -2.61
CA ASP A 61 -0.91 9.68 -4.05
C ASP A 61 0.48 10.19 -4.44
N LYS A 62 0.84 11.38 -3.95
CA LYS A 62 2.13 11.97 -4.26
C LYS A 62 3.28 11.11 -3.75
N GLU A 63 3.16 10.60 -2.54
CA GLU A 63 4.19 9.75 -1.96
C GLU A 63 4.37 8.45 -2.75
N ILE A 64 3.29 7.85 -3.19
CA ILE A 64 3.32 6.65 -4.01
C ILE A 64 4.05 6.94 -5.33
N ILE A 65 3.67 8.02 -6.01
CA ILE A 65 4.26 8.38 -7.31
C ILE A 65 5.77 8.61 -7.16
N GLU A 66 6.20 9.27 -6.09
CA GLU A 66 7.61 9.53 -5.86
C GLU A 66 8.42 8.28 -5.56
N ARG A 67 7.80 7.27 -4.95
CA ARG A 67 8.51 6.08 -4.48
C ARG A 67 8.40 4.89 -5.42
N MET A 68 7.37 4.85 -6.27
CA MET A 68 7.15 3.68 -7.13
C MET A 68 8.22 3.58 -8.20
N LYS A 69 8.45 2.35 -8.64
CA LYS A 69 9.36 2.05 -9.73
C LYS A 69 8.58 1.63 -10.96
N GLU A 70 9.27 1.51 -12.09
CA GLU A 70 8.66 1.28 -13.39
C GLU A 70 7.69 0.10 -13.44
N HIS A 71 7.96 -0.96 -12.68
CA HIS A 71 7.14 -2.17 -12.71
C HIS A 71 6.17 -2.28 -11.54
N ASP A 72 6.08 -1.24 -10.72
CA ASP A 72 5.21 -1.28 -9.56
C ASP A 72 3.77 -1.01 -9.97
N ILE A 73 2.83 -1.55 -9.18
CA ILE A 73 1.40 -1.37 -9.40
C ILE A 73 0.86 -0.49 -8.28
N VAL A 74 -0.02 0.45 -8.64
CA VAL A 74 -0.68 1.35 -7.69
C VAL A 74 -2.15 1.00 -7.64
N MET A 75 -2.68 0.83 -6.41
CA MET A 75 -4.11 0.62 -6.18
C MET A 75 -4.69 1.83 -5.47
N THR A 76 -5.55 2.57 -6.16
CA THR A 76 -6.27 3.73 -5.62
C THR A 76 -7.71 3.67 -6.06
N GLN A 77 -8.52 4.54 -5.47
CA GLN A 77 -9.89 4.73 -5.94
C GLN A 77 -10.03 6.05 -6.67
#